data_0705dba5410f4ac7635b822c5c6a3dcc
#
_entry.id   0705dba5410f4ac7635b822c5c6a3dcc
#
_cell.length_a   1.000
_cell.length_b   1.000
_cell.length_c   1.000
_cell.angle_alpha   90.00
_cell.angle_beta   90.00
_cell.angle_gamma   90.00
#
_symmetry.space_group_name_H-M   'P 1'
#
loop_
_entity.id
_entity.type
_entity.pdbx_description
1 polymer ?
#
loop_
_entity_poly.entity_id
_entity_poly.type
_entity_poly.pdbx_seq_one_letter_code
_entity_poly.pdbx_strand_id
1 'polypeptide(L)'
;GRNLPVFVISGNHDSVERLSFGARIMEENGVYLTQSYDGASVPVRLEDAYGPLNIWMLPFLKPAVVKRFFPDQGIETYQDALKAVIGQMDLNRKERNFLIAHQFVTGAVTGGSEDSVEVFVGGVENVDASVFEPFDYTALGHIHHAQAAGAEKIRYSGTPLKYSFAEIGHKKSVTIVDLKEKGTLEVRQVSLKPLREMRELRGRYEDLVLRENYQGTKLEDYVHVILTDEEDIPDVIGRLRSIYPNIMKIDYDNTRTRAGREMLQEEAAIEQSPMELLSRFFYQQNQREMSPEQTEFARNLMEKVRKEEGVE
;
A
#
# COMPACT_ATOMS: atom_id res chain seq x y z
N GLY A 1 -5.77 -3.34 32.21
CA GLY A 1 -5.04 -3.51 30.97
C GLY A 1 -3.87 -4.47 31.13
N ARG A 2 -3.38 -4.99 30.02
CA ARG A 2 -2.29 -6.00 30.03
C ARG A 2 -0.89 -5.38 30.03
N ASN A 3 -0.65 -4.15 30.38
CA ASN A 3 0.67 -3.46 30.37
C ASN A 3 1.61 -3.88 29.20
N LEU A 4 1.04 -4.03 27.99
CA LEU A 4 1.81 -4.35 26.80
C LEU A 4 2.14 -3.04 26.07
N PRO A 5 3.40 -2.77 25.73
CA PRO A 5 3.74 -1.62 24.91
C PRO A 5 3.18 -1.79 23.48
N VAL A 6 2.65 -0.71 22.94
CA VAL A 6 2.09 -0.65 21.58
C VAL A 6 2.87 0.39 20.79
N PHE A 7 3.35 0.02 19.60
CA PHE A 7 4.10 0.90 18.72
C PHE A 7 3.32 1.14 17.44
N VAL A 8 3.10 2.38 17.07
CA VAL A 8 2.33 2.78 15.90
C VAL A 8 3.11 3.80 15.10
N ILE A 9 3.25 3.54 13.80
CA ILE A 9 3.86 4.48 12.85
C ILE A 9 2.82 4.97 11.85
N SER A 10 3.07 6.13 11.24
CA SER A 10 2.27 6.64 10.13
C SER A 10 2.73 6.03 8.80
N GLY A 11 1.76 5.69 7.95
CA GLY A 11 1.97 5.33 6.55
C GLY A 11 1.86 6.55 5.61
N ASN A 12 1.94 6.28 4.30
CA ASN A 12 1.88 7.30 3.25
C ASN A 12 0.51 7.99 3.13
N HIS A 13 -0.57 7.32 3.55
CA HIS A 13 -1.94 7.86 3.55
C HIS A 13 -2.32 8.57 4.86
N ASP A 14 -1.47 8.53 5.88
CA ASP A 14 -1.77 9.13 7.18
C ASP A 14 -1.31 10.59 7.26
N SER A 15 -2.07 11.41 8.02
CA SER A 15 -1.57 12.69 8.50
C SER A 15 -0.79 12.46 9.79
N VAL A 16 0.54 12.65 9.72
CA VAL A 16 1.44 12.45 10.86
C VAL A 16 1.06 13.38 12.02
N GLU A 17 0.67 14.64 11.71
CA GLU A 17 0.28 15.63 12.71
C GLU A 17 -0.98 15.22 13.47
N ARG A 18 -1.95 14.60 12.79
CA ARG A 18 -3.17 14.10 13.43
C ARG A 18 -2.90 12.86 14.25
N LEU A 19 -2.07 11.94 13.73
CA LEU A 19 -1.73 10.70 14.44
C LEU A 19 -0.92 10.99 15.71
N SER A 20 0.02 11.94 15.66
CA SER A 20 0.86 12.31 16.79
C SER A 20 0.16 13.20 17.83
N PHE A 21 -1.08 13.62 17.57
CA PHE A 21 -1.85 14.40 18.53
C PHE A 21 -2.07 13.60 19.83
N GLY A 22 -1.59 14.16 20.95
CA GLY A 22 -1.66 13.48 22.24
C GLY A 22 -0.62 12.37 22.46
N ALA A 23 0.36 12.22 21.59
CA ALA A 23 1.39 11.17 21.67
C ALA A 23 2.04 11.07 23.05
N ARG A 24 2.38 12.20 23.70
CA ARG A 24 2.97 12.21 25.05
C ARG A 24 2.08 11.58 26.13
N ILE A 25 0.77 11.86 26.06
CA ILE A 25 -0.20 11.28 27.01
C ILE A 25 -0.34 9.77 26.79
N MET A 26 -0.27 9.35 25.52
CA MET A 26 -0.37 7.94 25.15
C MET A 26 0.90 7.17 25.53
N GLU A 27 2.06 7.79 25.42
CA GLU A 27 3.35 7.21 25.82
C GLU A 27 3.41 6.88 27.31
N GLU A 28 2.88 7.74 28.18
CA GLU A 28 2.75 7.47 29.61
C GLU A 28 1.92 6.21 29.91
N ASN A 29 1.08 5.80 28.97
CA ASN A 29 0.27 4.59 29.03
C ASN A 29 0.83 3.42 28.19
N GLY A 30 2.08 3.53 27.73
CA GLY A 30 2.77 2.49 26.96
C GLY A 30 2.35 2.41 25.49
N VAL A 31 1.75 3.47 24.93
CA VAL A 31 1.43 3.55 23.50
C VAL A 31 2.32 4.59 22.84
N TYR A 32 3.26 4.13 22.05
CA TYR A 32 4.26 4.94 21.37
C TYR A 32 3.79 5.26 19.94
N LEU A 33 3.62 6.54 19.64
CA LEU A 33 3.22 7.01 18.30
C LEU A 33 4.39 7.75 17.65
N THR A 34 4.71 7.44 16.39
CA THR A 34 5.70 8.23 15.65
C THR A 34 5.20 9.65 15.43
N GLN A 35 6.12 10.59 15.60
CA GLN A 35 5.95 11.98 15.19
C GLN A 35 6.54 12.18 13.78
N SER A 36 6.34 13.36 13.23
CA SER A 36 7.06 13.76 12.01
C SER A 36 8.56 13.64 12.22
N TYR A 37 9.27 13.16 11.19
CA TYR A 37 10.72 13.11 11.26
C TYR A 37 11.30 14.51 11.46
N ASP A 38 12.08 14.69 12.50
CA ASP A 38 12.65 15.96 12.96
C ASP A 38 14.18 16.00 12.86
N GLY A 39 14.78 15.05 12.16
CA GLY A 39 16.21 14.94 11.96
C GLY A 39 16.91 13.94 12.89
N ALA A 40 16.19 13.32 13.81
CA ALA A 40 16.74 12.30 14.71
C ALA A 40 15.84 11.08 14.78
N SER A 41 16.44 9.94 15.12
CA SER A 41 15.71 8.71 15.44
C SER A 41 16.29 8.14 16.74
N VAL A 42 15.45 8.02 17.74
CA VAL A 42 15.83 7.47 19.06
C VAL A 42 14.98 6.23 19.31
N PRO A 43 15.58 5.10 19.73
CA PRO A 43 14.81 3.89 19.99
C PRO A 43 14.08 3.95 21.31
N VAL A 44 12.95 3.26 21.40
CA VAL A 44 12.34 2.88 22.67
C VAL A 44 13.07 1.63 23.17
N ARG A 45 13.72 1.73 24.33
CA ARG A 45 14.48 0.63 24.92
C ARG A 45 13.58 -0.21 25.81
N LEU A 46 13.49 -1.48 25.49
CA LEU A 46 12.87 -2.51 26.30
C LEU A 46 13.95 -3.44 26.85
N GLU A 47 13.62 -4.22 27.88
CA GLU A 47 14.51 -5.23 28.45
C GLU A 47 13.71 -6.48 28.81
N ASP A 48 14.27 -7.65 28.49
CA ASP A 48 13.70 -8.95 28.80
C ASP A 48 14.80 -9.93 29.26
N ALA A 49 14.48 -11.22 29.36
CA ALA A 49 15.41 -12.27 29.78
C ALA A 49 16.64 -12.41 28.84
N TYR A 50 16.56 -11.89 27.61
CA TYR A 50 17.63 -11.93 26.62
C TYR A 50 18.40 -10.61 26.51
N GLY A 51 18.17 -9.67 27.46
CA GLY A 51 18.82 -8.37 27.55
C GLY A 51 18.09 -7.26 26.76
N PRO A 52 18.80 -6.18 26.40
CA PRO A 52 18.20 -5.01 25.79
C PRO A 52 17.63 -5.29 24.39
N LEU A 53 16.47 -4.68 24.13
CA LEU A 53 15.81 -4.65 22.83
C LEU A 53 15.49 -3.20 22.47
N ASN A 54 16.08 -2.69 21.41
CA ASN A 54 15.86 -1.33 20.92
C ASN A 54 14.82 -1.36 19.80
N ILE A 55 13.67 -0.72 20.03
CA ILE A 55 12.59 -0.58 19.04
C ILE A 55 12.74 0.77 18.34
N TRP A 56 13.08 0.73 17.07
CA TRP A 56 13.22 1.90 16.20
C TRP A 56 11.94 2.09 15.40
N MET A 57 11.44 3.30 15.34
CA MET A 57 10.19 3.62 14.69
C MET A 57 10.42 4.69 13.62
N LEU A 58 10.19 4.38 12.35
CA LEU A 58 10.27 5.33 11.25
C LEU A 58 8.89 5.52 10.62
N PRO A 59 8.36 6.75 10.58
CA PRO A 59 7.17 7.06 9.79
C PRO A 59 7.49 6.87 8.31
N PHE A 60 6.47 6.97 7.45
CA PHE A 60 6.71 7.06 6.02
C PHE A 60 7.58 8.28 5.70
N LEU A 61 8.77 8.03 5.17
CA LEU A 61 9.77 9.07 4.89
C LEU A 61 9.73 9.47 3.41
N LYS A 62 9.49 10.75 3.14
CA LYS A 62 9.62 11.35 1.81
C LYS A 62 10.99 12.00 1.64
N PRO A 63 11.67 11.84 0.50
CA PRO A 63 12.98 12.46 0.23
C PRO A 63 13.00 13.96 0.55
N ALA A 64 11.97 14.70 0.14
CA ALA A 64 11.83 16.13 0.37
C ALA A 64 11.79 16.53 1.86
N VAL A 65 11.32 15.66 2.75
CA VAL A 65 11.33 15.90 4.20
C VAL A 65 12.72 15.64 4.76
N VAL A 66 13.33 14.51 4.41
CA VAL A 66 14.64 14.09 4.92
C VAL A 66 15.74 15.03 4.46
N LYS A 67 15.71 15.49 3.22
CA LYS A 67 16.67 16.45 2.63
C LYS A 67 16.89 17.71 3.48
N ARG A 68 15.86 18.15 4.22
CA ARG A 68 15.94 19.33 5.09
C ARG A 68 16.94 19.16 6.24
N PHE A 69 17.19 17.93 6.67
CA PHE A 69 18.06 17.59 7.79
C PHE A 69 19.44 17.12 7.32
N PHE A 70 19.58 16.82 6.02
CA PHE A 70 20.82 16.35 5.40
C PHE A 70 21.14 17.15 4.13
N PRO A 71 21.34 18.48 4.22
CA PRO A 71 21.46 19.36 3.05
C PRO A 71 22.65 18.99 2.14
N ASP A 72 23.69 18.37 2.70
CA ASP A 72 24.94 18.06 1.98
C ASP A 72 24.99 16.63 1.42
N GLN A 73 23.92 15.83 1.58
CA GLN A 73 23.94 14.41 1.21
C GLN A 73 23.27 14.09 -0.13
N GLY A 74 22.81 15.08 -0.90
CA GLY A 74 22.28 14.85 -2.25
C GLY A 74 21.11 13.86 -2.29
N ILE A 75 20.14 13.99 -1.35
CA ILE A 75 18.99 13.08 -1.23
C ILE A 75 17.99 13.38 -2.34
N GLU A 76 17.76 12.41 -3.22
CA GLU A 76 16.83 12.49 -4.35
C GLU A 76 15.78 11.38 -4.32
N THR A 77 16.16 10.17 -3.88
CA THR A 77 15.31 8.98 -3.85
C THR A 77 14.92 8.58 -2.44
N TYR A 78 13.89 7.73 -2.31
CA TYR A 78 13.51 7.10 -1.04
C TYR A 78 14.65 6.23 -0.47
N GLN A 79 15.42 5.62 -1.34
CA GLN A 79 16.62 4.87 -1.00
C GLN A 79 17.65 5.75 -0.32
N ASP A 80 17.94 6.94 -0.86
CA ASP A 80 18.89 7.89 -0.29
C ASP A 80 18.42 8.40 1.06
N ALA A 81 17.12 8.73 1.15
CA ALA A 81 16.50 9.20 2.38
C ALA A 81 16.65 8.17 3.51
N LEU A 82 16.32 6.90 3.25
CA LEU A 82 16.45 5.85 4.26
C LEU A 82 17.91 5.55 4.62
N LYS A 83 18.82 5.52 3.65
CA LYS A 83 20.25 5.36 3.92
C LYS A 83 20.78 6.47 4.84
N ALA A 84 20.41 7.72 4.58
CA ALA A 84 20.84 8.85 5.40
C ALA A 84 20.29 8.73 6.84
N VAL A 85 19.00 8.44 7.00
CA VAL A 85 18.35 8.31 8.30
C VAL A 85 18.91 7.13 9.09
N ILE A 86 19.00 5.94 8.49
CA ILE A 86 19.52 4.74 9.15
C ILE A 86 21.01 4.88 9.44
N GLY A 87 21.78 5.52 8.54
CA GLY A 87 23.20 5.78 8.73
C GLY A 87 23.50 6.69 9.92
N GLN A 88 22.56 7.55 10.32
CA GLN A 88 22.70 8.45 11.48
C GLN A 88 22.26 7.78 12.80
N MET A 89 21.55 6.66 12.76
CA MET A 89 21.11 5.96 13.97
C MET A 89 22.31 5.45 14.78
N ASP A 90 22.32 5.70 16.09
CA ASP A 90 23.33 5.14 17.00
C ASP A 90 22.97 3.67 17.32
N LEU A 91 23.18 2.80 16.34
CA LEU A 91 22.88 1.38 16.42
C LEU A 91 23.95 0.62 17.22
N ASN A 92 23.65 0.23 18.44
CA ASN A 92 24.48 -0.75 19.15
C ASN A 92 24.27 -2.16 18.54
N ARG A 93 25.16 -2.56 17.65
CA ARG A 93 25.10 -3.86 16.97
C ARG A 93 25.27 -5.08 17.88
N LYS A 94 25.65 -4.89 19.13
CA LYS A 94 25.74 -5.97 20.15
C LYS A 94 24.39 -6.22 20.81
N GLU A 95 23.49 -5.26 20.75
CA GLU A 95 22.12 -5.36 21.27
C GLU A 95 21.14 -5.74 20.16
N ARG A 96 19.95 -6.19 20.54
CA ARG A 96 18.89 -6.49 19.60
C ARG A 96 18.26 -5.18 19.10
N ASN A 97 18.13 -5.06 17.77
CA ASN A 97 17.56 -3.89 17.12
C ASN A 97 16.39 -4.31 16.23
N PHE A 98 15.21 -3.82 16.56
CA PHE A 98 13.97 -4.06 15.84
C PHE A 98 13.52 -2.75 15.16
N LEU A 99 13.31 -2.75 13.87
CA LEU A 99 12.80 -1.60 13.13
C LEU A 99 11.34 -1.79 12.75
N ILE A 100 10.56 -0.73 12.90
CA ILE A 100 9.22 -0.61 12.34
C ILE A 100 9.27 0.51 11.29
N ALA A 101 8.91 0.21 10.05
CA ALA A 101 8.96 1.17 8.94
C ALA A 101 7.80 0.98 7.96
N HIS A 102 7.50 1.99 7.17
CA HIS A 102 6.47 1.95 6.14
C HIS A 102 7.08 2.43 4.83
N GLN A 103 7.45 1.49 3.94
CA GLN A 103 8.13 1.78 2.68
C GLN A 103 7.88 0.67 1.66
N PHE A 104 8.02 0.99 0.38
CA PHE A 104 8.04 0.01 -0.68
C PHE A 104 9.46 -0.56 -0.86
N VAL A 105 9.61 -1.85 -0.66
CA VAL A 105 10.92 -2.53 -0.71
C VAL A 105 10.98 -3.46 -1.92
N THR A 106 12.06 -3.37 -2.70
CA THR A 106 12.31 -4.19 -3.88
C THR A 106 12.28 -5.68 -3.55
N GLY A 107 11.65 -6.46 -4.44
CA GLY A 107 11.50 -7.91 -4.26
C GLY A 107 10.24 -8.33 -3.52
N ALA A 108 9.41 -7.39 -3.05
CA ALA A 108 8.06 -7.68 -2.64
C ALA A 108 7.16 -7.90 -3.88
N VAL A 109 6.23 -8.85 -3.76
CA VAL A 109 5.19 -9.09 -4.76
C VAL A 109 3.98 -8.23 -4.40
N THR A 110 3.57 -7.41 -5.33
CA THR A 110 2.41 -6.55 -5.19
C THR A 110 1.12 -7.34 -5.43
N GLY A 111 0.05 -7.00 -4.77
CA GLY A 111 -1.21 -7.75 -4.76
C GLY A 111 -2.34 -7.13 -5.58
N GLY A 112 -2.06 -6.08 -6.34
CA GLY A 112 -3.00 -5.43 -7.26
C GLY A 112 -3.90 -4.35 -6.65
N SER A 113 -4.06 -4.26 -5.34
CA SER A 113 -4.85 -3.19 -4.71
C SER A 113 -4.02 -1.96 -4.36
N GLU A 114 -2.79 -2.18 -3.96
CA GLU A 114 -1.74 -1.19 -3.75
C GLU A 114 -1.07 -0.75 -5.06
N ASP A 115 -1.24 -1.52 -6.13
CA ASP A 115 -0.58 -1.32 -7.42
C ASP A 115 -1.23 -0.27 -8.31
N SER A 116 -2.48 0.07 -8.04
CA SER A 116 -3.27 0.76 -9.06
C SER A 116 -2.89 2.22 -9.25
N VAL A 117 -2.06 2.82 -8.40
CA VAL A 117 -1.74 4.26 -8.53
C VAL A 117 -0.26 4.62 -8.28
N GLU A 118 0.47 3.91 -7.41
CA GLU A 118 1.78 4.39 -6.94
C GLU A 118 2.99 3.60 -7.45
N VAL A 119 2.84 2.33 -7.81
CA VAL A 119 3.97 1.44 -8.13
C VAL A 119 4.50 1.60 -9.56
N PHE A 120 3.72 2.15 -10.47
CA PHE A 120 4.06 2.19 -11.90
C PHE A 120 4.66 3.50 -12.42
N VAL A 121 4.71 4.55 -11.61
CA VAL A 121 5.28 5.83 -12.06
C VAL A 121 6.76 5.91 -11.67
N GLY A 122 7.61 5.23 -12.42
CA GLY A 122 9.04 5.54 -12.50
C GLY A 122 9.98 4.87 -11.50
N GLY A 123 9.53 3.95 -10.64
CA GLY A 123 10.45 3.19 -9.75
C GLY A 123 11.19 4.02 -8.69
N VAL A 124 10.88 5.29 -8.53
CA VAL A 124 11.58 6.24 -7.64
C VAL A 124 11.32 5.93 -6.16
N GLU A 125 10.20 5.29 -5.84
CA GLU A 125 9.81 4.95 -4.46
C GLU A 125 10.45 3.67 -3.92
N ASN A 126 11.17 2.96 -4.76
CA ASN A 126 11.69 1.64 -4.47
C ASN A 126 12.93 1.70 -3.58
N VAL A 127 12.92 0.90 -2.51
CA VAL A 127 14.01 0.80 -1.54
C VAL A 127 14.61 -0.60 -1.59
N ASP A 128 15.92 -0.72 -1.71
CA ASP A 128 16.62 -1.99 -1.66
C ASP A 128 16.61 -2.56 -0.23
N ALA A 129 16.30 -3.85 -0.09
CA ALA A 129 16.22 -4.54 1.19
C ALA A 129 17.52 -4.46 2.03
N SER A 130 18.68 -4.28 1.39
CA SER A 130 19.99 -4.17 2.07
C SER A 130 20.08 -2.99 3.04
N VAL A 131 19.26 -1.96 2.86
CA VAL A 131 19.20 -0.81 3.79
C VAL A 131 18.82 -1.25 5.20
N PHE A 132 18.03 -2.31 5.33
CA PHE A 132 17.54 -2.85 6.60
C PHE A 132 18.45 -3.93 7.22
N GLU A 133 19.56 -4.27 6.56
CA GLU A 133 20.54 -5.27 7.02
C GLU A 133 21.00 -5.06 8.49
N PRO A 134 21.22 -3.83 8.98
CA PRO A 134 21.69 -3.61 10.34
C PRO A 134 20.76 -4.07 11.46
N PHE A 135 19.48 -4.32 11.14
CA PHE A 135 18.47 -4.72 12.14
C PHE A 135 18.34 -6.25 12.24
N ASP A 136 17.99 -6.72 13.44
CA ASP A 136 17.68 -8.14 13.69
C ASP A 136 16.34 -8.53 13.08
N TYR A 137 15.38 -7.58 13.06
CA TYR A 137 14.11 -7.72 12.36
C TYR A 137 13.60 -6.36 11.92
N THR A 138 12.98 -6.32 10.74
CA THR A 138 12.29 -5.15 10.22
C THR A 138 10.83 -5.50 9.90
N ALA A 139 9.91 -4.89 10.66
CA ALA A 139 8.48 -4.96 10.41
C ALA A 139 8.08 -3.86 9.42
N LEU A 140 7.62 -4.25 8.24
CA LEU A 140 7.21 -3.34 7.18
C LEU A 140 5.69 -3.21 7.09
N GLY A 141 5.23 -1.98 6.88
CA GLY A 141 3.92 -1.63 6.34
C GLY A 141 4.02 -1.20 4.88
N HIS A 142 2.91 -0.92 4.24
CA HIS A 142 2.69 -0.50 2.87
C HIS A 142 2.08 -1.62 2.00
N ILE A 143 2.69 -2.78 1.88
CA ILE A 143 2.15 -3.90 1.09
C ILE A 143 1.08 -4.64 1.89
N HIS A 144 -0.09 -4.84 1.29
CA HIS A 144 -1.26 -5.46 1.93
C HIS A 144 -1.17 -6.99 2.04
N HIS A 145 -0.23 -7.62 1.34
CA HIS A 145 0.02 -9.06 1.40
C HIS A 145 1.18 -9.38 2.35
N ALA A 146 0.94 -10.28 3.32
CA ALA A 146 1.97 -10.71 4.26
C ALA A 146 3.06 -11.52 3.57
N GLN A 147 4.30 -10.99 3.51
CA GLN A 147 5.41 -11.61 2.78
C GLN A 147 6.78 -11.12 3.28
N ALA A 148 7.83 -11.87 2.98
CA ALA A 148 9.20 -11.40 3.13
C ALA A 148 9.60 -10.48 1.96
N ALA A 149 10.50 -9.54 2.21
CA ALA A 149 11.09 -8.66 1.21
C ALA A 149 12.61 -8.84 1.19
N GLY A 150 13.12 -9.68 0.31
CA GLY A 150 14.53 -10.01 0.18
C GLY A 150 15.07 -10.97 1.24
N ALA A 151 14.67 -10.88 2.50
CA ALA A 151 15.09 -11.76 3.58
C ALA A 151 13.96 -12.02 4.57
N GLU A 152 13.96 -13.17 5.27
CA GLU A 152 12.94 -13.51 6.27
C GLU A 152 12.83 -12.52 7.42
N LYS A 153 13.92 -11.86 7.77
CA LYS A 153 13.96 -10.85 8.83
C LYS A 153 13.40 -9.47 8.40
N ILE A 154 13.04 -9.30 7.12
CA ILE A 154 12.47 -8.06 6.56
C ILE A 154 11.12 -8.45 5.97
N ARG A 155 10.02 -8.05 6.63
CA ARG A 155 8.70 -8.58 6.29
C ARG A 155 7.60 -7.55 6.36
N TYR A 156 6.70 -7.63 5.40
CA TYR A 156 5.38 -7.05 5.45
C TYR A 156 4.46 -7.96 6.27
N SER A 157 3.77 -7.41 7.27
CA SER A 157 2.73 -8.15 7.99
C SER A 157 1.42 -8.22 7.21
N GLY A 158 1.26 -7.37 6.21
CA GLY A 158 0.04 -7.20 5.45
C GLY A 158 -1.05 -6.47 6.25
N THR A 159 -2.24 -6.43 5.69
CA THR A 159 -3.42 -5.83 6.34
C THR A 159 -4.25 -6.89 7.06
N PRO A 160 -4.93 -6.54 8.18
CA PRO A 160 -5.75 -7.50 8.94
C PRO A 160 -7.02 -7.93 8.20
N LEU A 161 -7.52 -7.10 7.28
CA LEU A 161 -8.68 -7.36 6.45
C LEU A 161 -8.35 -7.11 4.98
N LYS A 162 -9.21 -7.58 4.08
CA LYS A 162 -9.15 -7.27 2.65
C LYS A 162 -9.81 -5.91 2.42
N TYR A 163 -9.12 -5.01 1.74
CA TYR A 163 -9.61 -3.66 1.41
C TYR A 163 -10.01 -3.52 -0.06
N SER A 164 -9.66 -4.50 -0.90
CA SER A 164 -9.97 -4.53 -2.31
C SER A 164 -10.34 -5.94 -2.77
N PHE A 165 -11.15 -6.05 -3.82
CA PHE A 165 -11.45 -7.34 -4.48
C PHE A 165 -10.22 -7.96 -5.15
N ALA A 166 -9.18 -7.20 -5.44
CA ALA A 166 -7.90 -7.74 -5.88
C ALA A 166 -7.24 -8.63 -4.80
N GLU A 167 -7.60 -8.43 -3.52
CA GLU A 167 -7.07 -9.19 -2.39
C GLU A 167 -7.86 -10.46 -2.03
N ILE A 168 -8.85 -10.86 -2.85
CA ILE A 168 -9.70 -12.05 -2.56
C ILE A 168 -8.86 -13.28 -2.27
N GLY A 169 -7.76 -13.49 -3.02
CA GLY A 169 -6.85 -14.60 -2.83
C GLY A 169 -5.94 -14.51 -1.60
N HIS A 170 -5.86 -13.35 -0.94
CA HIS A 170 -4.96 -13.14 0.18
C HIS A 170 -5.46 -13.81 1.47
N LYS A 171 -4.57 -14.51 2.15
CA LYS A 171 -4.79 -15.03 3.50
C LYS A 171 -4.29 -14.00 4.51
N LYS A 172 -5.23 -13.27 5.12
CA LYS A 172 -4.91 -12.25 6.11
C LYS A 172 -4.43 -12.88 7.42
N SER A 173 -3.41 -12.27 8.03
CA SER A 173 -2.75 -12.81 9.22
C SER A 173 -2.13 -11.70 10.07
N VAL A 174 -1.78 -12.04 11.30
CA VAL A 174 -0.80 -11.30 12.09
C VAL A 174 0.51 -12.04 12.08
N THR A 175 1.61 -11.31 11.98
CA THR A 175 2.97 -11.85 12.09
C THR A 175 3.40 -11.81 13.55
N ILE A 176 3.79 -12.94 14.09
CA ILE A 176 4.36 -13.07 15.42
C ILE A 176 5.86 -13.30 15.27
N VAL A 177 6.63 -12.51 15.98
CA VAL A 177 8.10 -12.52 15.94
C VAL A 177 8.61 -12.82 17.33
N ASP A 178 9.29 -13.94 17.47
CA ASP A 178 9.98 -14.33 18.69
C ASP A 178 11.47 -14.03 18.51
N LEU A 179 11.91 -12.91 19.07
CA LEU A 179 13.29 -12.45 19.05
C LEU A 179 13.97 -12.77 20.36
N LYS A 180 14.71 -13.86 20.38
CA LYS A 180 15.44 -14.38 21.56
C LYS A 180 16.81 -13.70 21.70
N GLU A 181 17.87 -14.45 21.96
CA GLU A 181 19.24 -13.92 21.96
C GLU A 181 19.59 -13.27 20.61
N LYS A 182 20.52 -12.32 20.63
CA LYS A 182 21.01 -11.66 19.43
C LYS A 182 21.32 -12.67 18.31
N GLY A 183 20.64 -12.48 17.16
CA GLY A 183 20.76 -13.36 15.99
C GLY A 183 19.81 -14.55 15.98
N THR A 184 18.99 -14.77 17.02
CA THR A 184 17.99 -15.84 17.07
C THR A 184 16.61 -15.28 16.81
N LEU A 185 16.00 -15.67 15.70
CA LEU A 185 14.71 -15.16 15.21
C LEU A 185 13.80 -16.33 14.82
N GLU A 186 12.59 -16.33 15.34
CA GLU A 186 11.50 -17.20 14.86
C GLU A 186 10.32 -16.33 14.39
N VAL A 187 9.83 -16.59 13.19
CA VAL A 187 8.69 -15.85 12.60
C VAL A 187 7.59 -16.82 12.27
N ARG A 188 6.37 -16.52 12.70
CA ARG A 188 5.18 -17.30 12.39
C ARG A 188 3.99 -16.42 12.10
N GLN A 189 3.09 -16.90 11.27
CA GLN A 189 1.85 -16.21 10.94
C GLN A 189 0.65 -16.90 11.58
N VAL A 190 -0.26 -16.10 12.13
CA VAL A 190 -1.54 -16.57 12.65
C VAL A 190 -2.63 -16.00 11.78
N SER A 191 -3.35 -16.88 11.08
CA SER A 191 -4.43 -16.48 10.16
C SER A 191 -5.57 -15.80 10.89
N LEU A 192 -6.06 -14.71 10.32
CA LEU A 192 -7.25 -14.00 10.74
C LEU A 192 -8.46 -14.48 9.93
N LYS A 193 -9.58 -14.66 10.62
CA LYS A 193 -10.86 -14.97 9.98
C LYS A 193 -11.74 -13.73 10.06
N PRO A 194 -12.10 -13.11 8.91
CA PRO A 194 -13.00 -11.97 8.93
C PRO A 194 -14.43 -12.42 9.30
N LEU A 195 -15.24 -11.49 9.81
CA LEU A 195 -16.67 -11.73 10.05
C LEU A 195 -17.40 -12.02 8.73
N ARG A 196 -17.06 -11.26 7.68
CA ARG A 196 -17.53 -11.42 6.31
C ARG A 196 -16.35 -11.49 5.38
N GLU A 197 -16.34 -12.44 4.47
CA GLU A 197 -15.33 -12.54 3.41
C GLU A 197 -15.64 -11.57 2.27
N MET A 198 -14.61 -11.28 1.47
CA MET A 198 -14.76 -10.69 0.15
C MET A 198 -14.66 -11.80 -0.89
N ARG A 199 -15.60 -11.88 -1.79
CA ARG A 199 -15.60 -12.87 -2.87
C ARG A 199 -16.17 -12.31 -4.17
N GLU A 200 -15.77 -12.92 -5.27
CA GLU A 200 -16.28 -12.64 -6.59
C GLU A 200 -17.34 -13.70 -6.97
N LEU A 201 -18.43 -13.27 -7.56
CA LEU A 201 -19.42 -14.11 -8.21
C LEU A 201 -19.43 -13.77 -9.69
N ARG A 202 -19.16 -14.75 -10.54
CA ARG A 202 -19.11 -14.58 -11.99
C ARG A 202 -20.08 -15.53 -12.66
N GLY A 203 -20.93 -15.01 -13.52
CA GLY A 203 -21.89 -15.81 -14.27
C GLY A 203 -23.00 -14.97 -14.89
N ARG A 204 -23.95 -15.65 -15.51
CA ARG A 204 -25.18 -15.02 -16.00
C ARG A 204 -26.08 -14.69 -14.83
N TYR A 205 -26.86 -13.62 -14.97
CA TYR A 205 -27.83 -13.21 -13.96
C TYR A 205 -28.76 -14.37 -13.56
N GLU A 206 -29.30 -15.08 -14.54
CA GLU A 206 -30.19 -16.21 -14.29
C GLU A 206 -29.56 -17.28 -13.39
N ASP A 207 -28.28 -17.60 -13.60
CA ASP A 207 -27.54 -18.57 -12.82
C ASP A 207 -27.30 -18.06 -11.38
N LEU A 208 -26.99 -16.78 -11.22
CA LEU A 208 -26.72 -16.18 -9.90
C LEU A 208 -27.97 -16.10 -9.02
N VAL A 209 -29.17 -16.03 -9.59
CA VAL A 209 -30.45 -15.99 -8.84
C VAL A 209 -31.09 -17.37 -8.65
N LEU A 210 -30.55 -18.41 -9.25
CA LEU A 210 -31.01 -19.77 -9.02
C LEU A 210 -30.72 -20.19 -7.57
N ARG A 211 -31.79 -20.64 -6.88
CA ARG A 211 -31.71 -20.98 -5.46
C ARG A 211 -30.66 -22.05 -5.16
N GLU A 212 -30.48 -23.01 -6.04
CA GLU A 212 -29.47 -24.07 -5.92
C GLU A 212 -28.03 -23.56 -5.91
N ASN A 213 -27.76 -22.42 -6.57
CA ASN A 213 -26.41 -21.83 -6.67
C ASN A 213 -26.03 -20.98 -5.44
N TYR A 214 -27.00 -20.46 -4.70
CA TYR A 214 -26.72 -19.65 -3.52
C TYR A 214 -27.14 -20.29 -2.19
N GLN A 215 -28.02 -21.29 -2.21
CA GLN A 215 -28.45 -21.95 -0.99
C GLN A 215 -27.28 -22.63 -0.28
N GLY A 216 -27.09 -22.32 1.01
CA GLY A 216 -25.98 -22.86 1.82
C GLY A 216 -24.67 -22.12 1.68
N THR A 217 -24.61 -21.09 0.84
CA THR A 217 -23.44 -20.18 0.78
C THR A 217 -23.57 -19.06 1.82
N LYS A 218 -22.47 -18.35 2.07
CA LYS A 218 -22.47 -17.19 2.98
C LYS A 218 -22.98 -15.95 2.25
N LEU A 219 -24.28 -15.69 2.32
CA LEU A 219 -24.93 -14.59 1.62
C LEU A 219 -24.53 -13.21 2.15
N GLU A 220 -24.07 -13.14 3.41
CA GLU A 220 -23.64 -11.91 4.08
C GLU A 220 -22.21 -11.45 3.71
N ASP A 221 -21.49 -12.21 2.89
CA ASP A 221 -20.18 -11.81 2.43
C ASP A 221 -20.24 -10.54 1.56
N TYR A 222 -19.15 -9.79 1.51
CA TYR A 222 -18.99 -8.68 0.56
C TYR A 222 -18.74 -9.24 -0.83
N VAL A 223 -19.57 -8.84 -1.80
CA VAL A 223 -19.59 -9.48 -3.11
C VAL A 223 -19.30 -8.47 -4.22
N HIS A 224 -18.37 -8.85 -5.09
CA HIS A 224 -18.20 -8.28 -6.43
C HIS A 224 -18.86 -9.23 -7.43
N VAL A 225 -19.86 -8.75 -8.15
CA VAL A 225 -20.56 -9.52 -9.18
C VAL A 225 -20.01 -9.15 -10.55
N ILE A 226 -19.63 -10.15 -11.33
CA ILE A 226 -19.24 -10.01 -12.73
C ILE A 226 -20.25 -10.72 -13.60
N LEU A 227 -21.12 -9.97 -14.22
CA LEU A 227 -22.16 -10.50 -15.10
C LEU A 227 -21.59 -10.79 -16.49
N THR A 228 -21.95 -11.97 -17.03
CA THR A 228 -21.55 -12.40 -18.36
C THR A 228 -22.67 -12.27 -19.39
N ASP A 229 -23.76 -11.62 -19.00
CA ASP A 229 -24.90 -11.33 -19.89
C ASP A 229 -24.49 -10.31 -20.96
N GLU A 230 -24.90 -10.54 -22.20
CA GLU A 230 -24.60 -9.63 -23.33
C GLU A 230 -25.45 -8.36 -23.26
N GLU A 231 -26.63 -8.43 -22.68
CA GLU A 231 -27.56 -7.31 -22.54
C GLU A 231 -27.57 -6.77 -21.09
N ASP A 232 -27.80 -5.48 -20.96
CA ASP A 232 -27.92 -4.82 -19.67
C ASP A 232 -29.25 -5.23 -19.00
N ILE A 233 -29.16 -5.67 -17.74
CA ILE A 233 -30.32 -6.14 -16.98
C ILE A 233 -30.92 -4.98 -16.18
N PRO A 234 -32.18 -4.61 -16.40
CA PRO A 234 -32.83 -3.55 -15.64
C PRO A 234 -32.87 -3.84 -14.14
N ASP A 235 -32.48 -2.83 -13.33
CA ASP A 235 -32.47 -2.90 -11.86
C ASP A 235 -31.72 -4.13 -11.28
N VAL A 236 -30.65 -4.54 -11.95
CA VAL A 236 -29.88 -5.73 -11.56
C VAL A 236 -29.36 -5.65 -10.12
N ILE A 237 -28.95 -4.46 -9.66
CA ILE A 237 -28.47 -4.24 -8.29
C ILE A 237 -29.56 -4.51 -7.27
N GLY A 238 -30.76 -3.96 -7.47
CA GLY A 238 -31.90 -4.16 -6.57
C GLY A 238 -32.29 -5.63 -6.49
N ARG A 239 -32.36 -6.29 -7.63
CA ARG A 239 -32.71 -7.72 -7.70
C ARG A 239 -31.68 -8.62 -7.04
N LEU A 240 -30.39 -8.43 -7.32
CA LEU A 240 -29.34 -9.24 -6.71
C LEU A 240 -29.17 -8.96 -5.22
N ARG A 241 -29.39 -7.72 -4.74
CA ARG A 241 -29.35 -7.40 -3.31
C ARG A 241 -30.42 -8.08 -2.48
N SER A 242 -31.50 -8.54 -3.09
CA SER A 242 -32.51 -9.36 -2.39
C SER A 242 -31.96 -10.73 -1.97
N ILE A 243 -30.86 -11.19 -2.61
CA ILE A 243 -30.20 -12.47 -2.32
C ILE A 243 -28.84 -12.20 -1.63
N TYR A 244 -28.06 -11.27 -2.16
CA TYR A 244 -26.73 -10.91 -1.69
C TYR A 244 -26.74 -9.47 -1.14
N PRO A 245 -27.10 -9.25 0.11
CA PRO A 245 -27.35 -7.91 0.65
C PRO A 245 -26.12 -6.98 0.60
N ASN A 246 -24.91 -7.55 0.63
CA ASN A 246 -23.66 -6.82 0.69
C ASN A 246 -22.91 -6.78 -0.66
N ILE A 247 -23.65 -6.63 -1.76
CA ILE A 247 -23.02 -6.35 -3.07
C ILE A 247 -22.37 -4.97 -3.01
N MET A 248 -21.07 -4.93 -3.23
CA MET A 248 -20.26 -3.70 -3.24
C MET A 248 -19.98 -3.20 -4.67
N LYS A 249 -19.88 -4.12 -5.63
CA LYS A 249 -19.56 -3.79 -7.02
C LYS A 249 -20.25 -4.74 -7.97
N ILE A 250 -20.68 -4.22 -9.15
CA ILE A 250 -21.14 -5.00 -10.29
C ILE A 250 -20.41 -4.53 -11.53
N ASP A 251 -19.80 -5.45 -12.25
CA ASP A 251 -19.20 -5.24 -13.54
C ASP A 251 -19.83 -6.18 -14.57
N TYR A 252 -19.71 -5.85 -15.85
CA TYR A 252 -20.05 -6.74 -16.96
C TYR A 252 -18.76 -7.20 -17.66
N ASP A 253 -18.70 -8.50 -17.97
CA ASP A 253 -17.68 -9.10 -18.81
C ASP A 253 -18.33 -9.75 -20.02
N ASN A 254 -18.75 -8.94 -20.95
CA ASN A 254 -19.39 -9.32 -22.19
C ASN A 254 -18.57 -8.85 -23.41
N THR A 255 -19.04 -9.18 -24.60
CA THR A 255 -18.36 -8.86 -25.86
C THR A 255 -18.06 -7.34 -25.98
N ARG A 256 -19.02 -6.50 -25.58
CA ARG A 256 -18.89 -5.03 -25.63
C ARG A 256 -17.79 -4.54 -24.66
N THR A 257 -17.76 -5.02 -23.42
CA THR A 257 -16.79 -4.58 -22.42
C THR A 257 -15.40 -5.11 -22.70
N ARG A 258 -15.27 -6.29 -23.33
CA ARG A 258 -13.99 -6.85 -23.77
C ARG A 258 -13.39 -6.05 -24.91
N ALA A 259 -14.19 -5.78 -25.95
CA ALA A 259 -13.75 -4.95 -27.07
C ALA A 259 -13.28 -3.56 -26.62
N GLY A 260 -14.00 -2.94 -25.66
CA GLY A 260 -13.59 -1.66 -25.08
C GLY A 260 -12.26 -1.74 -24.32
N ARG A 261 -12.00 -2.83 -23.58
CA ARG A 261 -10.70 -3.05 -22.88
C ARG A 261 -9.56 -3.31 -23.86
N GLU A 262 -9.80 -4.11 -24.91
CA GLU A 262 -8.79 -4.38 -25.95
C GLU A 262 -8.40 -3.09 -26.67
N MET A 263 -9.37 -2.26 -27.05
CA MET A 263 -9.08 -0.94 -27.61
C MET A 263 -8.24 -0.06 -26.68
N LEU A 264 -8.57 -0.02 -25.38
CA LEU A 264 -7.80 0.76 -24.41
C LEU A 264 -6.39 0.20 -24.19
N GLN A 265 -6.20 -1.11 -24.25
CA GLN A 265 -4.89 -1.75 -24.14
C GLN A 265 -4.03 -1.54 -25.38
N GLU A 266 -4.59 -1.66 -26.57
CA GLU A 266 -3.89 -1.35 -27.82
C GLU A 266 -3.48 0.13 -27.86
N GLU A 267 -4.33 1.01 -27.36
CA GLU A 267 -4.05 2.44 -27.26
C GLU A 267 -3.00 2.78 -26.20
N ALA A 268 -2.95 2.04 -25.07
CA ALA A 268 -1.93 2.21 -24.02
C ALA A 268 -0.56 1.64 -24.44
N ALA A 269 -0.51 0.68 -25.35
CA ALA A 269 0.72 0.10 -25.88
C ALA A 269 1.48 1.01 -26.87
N ILE A 270 0.84 2.08 -27.34
CA ILE A 270 1.49 3.11 -28.16
C ILE A 270 2.17 4.07 -27.19
N GLU A 271 3.50 4.17 -27.22
CA GLU A 271 4.25 5.21 -26.50
C GLU A 271 3.78 6.60 -26.92
N GLN A 272 2.81 7.14 -26.19
CA GLN A 272 2.30 8.49 -26.44
C GLN A 272 3.03 9.48 -25.53
N SER A 273 3.39 10.62 -26.08
CA SER A 273 3.96 11.69 -25.27
C SER A 273 2.92 12.19 -24.23
N PRO A 274 3.35 12.69 -23.06
CA PRO A 274 2.44 13.28 -22.07
C PRO A 274 1.49 14.33 -22.66
N MET A 275 1.94 15.05 -23.70
CA MET A 275 1.14 16.06 -24.38
C MET A 275 0.04 15.44 -25.26
N GLU A 276 0.31 14.32 -25.90
CA GLU A 276 -0.67 13.57 -26.68
C GLU A 276 -1.76 12.97 -25.77
N LEU A 277 -1.34 12.39 -24.63
CA LEU A 277 -2.27 11.88 -23.63
C LEU A 277 -3.20 12.98 -23.08
N LEU A 278 -2.67 14.16 -22.79
CA LEU A 278 -3.46 15.30 -22.31
C LEU A 278 -4.43 15.80 -23.40
N SER A 279 -3.96 15.92 -24.63
CA SER A 279 -4.79 16.39 -25.76
C SER A 279 -5.97 15.43 -26.01
N ARG A 280 -5.70 14.13 -25.92
CA ARG A 280 -6.72 13.10 -26.07
C ARG A 280 -7.72 13.09 -24.93
N PHE A 281 -7.26 13.19 -23.67
CA PHE A 281 -8.12 13.31 -22.50
C PHE A 281 -9.02 14.54 -22.62
N PHE A 282 -8.46 15.67 -23.02
CA PHE A 282 -9.23 16.91 -23.24
C PHE A 282 -10.33 16.71 -24.30
N TYR A 283 -9.99 16.06 -25.45
CA TYR A 283 -10.96 15.76 -26.50
C TYR A 283 -12.08 14.84 -26.01
N GLN A 284 -11.75 13.80 -25.26
CA GLN A 284 -12.75 12.87 -24.70
C GLN A 284 -13.73 13.59 -23.77
N GLN A 285 -13.25 14.52 -22.95
CA GLN A 285 -14.09 15.26 -21.99
C GLN A 285 -14.90 16.37 -22.64
N ASN A 286 -14.37 17.04 -23.66
CA ASN A 286 -14.97 18.26 -24.22
C ASN A 286 -15.54 18.07 -25.62
N GLN A 287 -15.33 16.91 -26.28
CA GLN A 287 -15.71 16.59 -27.66
C GLN A 287 -15.21 17.66 -28.67
N ARG A 288 -14.08 18.30 -28.35
CA ARG A 288 -13.38 19.27 -29.21
C ARG A 288 -11.89 19.24 -28.91
N GLU A 289 -11.08 19.67 -29.86
CA GLU A 289 -9.64 19.82 -29.66
C GLU A 289 -9.30 21.01 -28.72
N MET A 290 -8.11 20.97 -28.14
CA MET A 290 -7.55 22.11 -27.40
C MET A 290 -7.29 23.27 -28.36
N SER A 291 -7.57 24.49 -27.91
CA SER A 291 -7.15 25.69 -28.68
C SER A 291 -5.62 25.79 -28.71
N PRO A 292 -5.05 26.53 -29.70
CA PRO A 292 -3.61 26.78 -29.74
C PRO A 292 -3.06 27.34 -28.43
N GLU A 293 -3.78 28.25 -27.79
CA GLU A 293 -3.42 28.85 -26.51
C GLU A 293 -3.42 27.83 -25.35
N GLN A 294 -4.44 26.95 -25.32
CA GLN A 294 -4.51 25.86 -24.33
C GLN A 294 -3.37 24.85 -24.51
N THR A 295 -3.06 24.53 -25.76
CA THR A 295 -1.95 23.63 -26.11
C THR A 295 -0.60 24.21 -25.69
N GLU A 296 -0.37 25.49 -25.94
CA GLU A 296 0.84 26.20 -25.55
C GLU A 296 0.97 26.30 -24.02
N PHE A 297 -0.10 26.64 -23.33
CA PHE A 297 -0.14 26.68 -21.87
C PHE A 297 0.20 25.31 -21.27
N ALA A 298 -0.41 24.24 -21.76
CA ALA A 298 -0.17 22.88 -21.29
C ALA A 298 1.29 22.45 -21.51
N ARG A 299 1.86 22.78 -22.68
CA ARG A 299 3.28 22.49 -22.99
C ARG A 299 4.22 23.21 -22.05
N ASN A 300 3.99 24.49 -21.82
CA ASN A 300 4.81 25.31 -20.90
C ASN A 300 4.74 24.80 -19.46
N LEU A 301 3.55 24.34 -19.04
CA LEU A 301 3.36 23.76 -17.70
C LEU A 301 4.11 22.44 -17.54
N MET A 302 4.03 21.56 -18.54
CA MET A 302 4.75 20.27 -18.55
C MET A 302 6.28 20.47 -18.56
N GLU A 303 6.78 21.43 -19.31
CA GLU A 303 8.21 21.77 -19.30
C GLU A 303 8.66 22.32 -17.95
N LYS A 304 7.81 23.11 -17.29
CA LYS A 304 8.09 23.64 -15.96
C LYS A 304 8.16 22.51 -14.93
N VAL A 305 7.20 21.60 -14.94
CA VAL A 305 7.15 20.42 -14.05
C VAL A 305 8.38 19.54 -14.28
N ARG A 306 8.75 19.24 -15.54
CA ARG A 306 9.96 18.47 -15.86
C ARG A 306 11.24 19.11 -15.29
N LYS A 307 11.37 20.44 -15.40
CA LYS A 307 12.53 21.17 -14.85
C LYS A 307 12.55 21.18 -13.34
N GLU A 308 11.39 21.22 -12.69
CA GLU A 308 11.27 21.20 -11.24
C GLU A 308 11.50 19.77 -10.67
N GLU A 309 11.17 18.73 -11.44
CA GLU A 309 11.36 17.32 -11.06
C GLU A 309 12.73 16.74 -11.48
N GLY A 310 13.56 17.51 -12.20
CA GLY A 310 14.92 17.08 -12.58
C GLY A 310 14.97 15.94 -13.60
N VAL A 311 13.90 15.72 -14.34
CA VAL A 311 13.83 14.72 -15.43
C VAL A 311 14.25 15.41 -16.74
N GLU A 312 15.53 15.22 -17.14
CA GLU A 312 16.00 15.51 -18.49
C GLU A 312 15.54 14.47 -19.50
#